data_593a4c5fff0997d20b7d4ed2d13880fc
#
_entry.id   593a4c5fff0997d20b7d4ed2d13880fc
#
_cell.length_a   1.000
_cell.length_b   1.000
_cell.length_c   1.000
_cell.angle_alpha   90.00
_cell.angle_beta   90.00
_cell.angle_gamma   90.00
#
_symmetry.space_group_name_H-M   'P 1'
#
loop_
_entity.id
_entity.type
_entity.pdbx_description
1 polymer ?
#
loop_
_entity_poly.entity_id
_entity_poly.type
_entity_poly.pdbx_seq_one_letter_code
_entity_poly.pdbx_strand_id
1 'polypeptide(L)'
;MIIDPHIHSRYSGDATASPGDIIRKSREIGLDAIAIADHNTLKGSILAMKEAKDLDEFMVIPAMEVTTNKGHIVALGITQEIEKGLSPEDTIDKIRSYGGIAIAPHPFVRYREGLCGYVKDLDIDAIETLNSRYIFGYSNWRAKRLATKRKIPEIGASDAHFLGAIGSCVTELEAEFSVESVIKGILSGKTNVFGNRTPLQLILKEVIKKKIKRS
;
A
#
# COMPACT_ATOMS: atom_id res chain seq x y z
N MET A 1 12.57 4.90 -10.32
CA MET A 1 12.39 4.67 -8.87
C MET A 1 11.68 3.35 -8.64
N ILE A 2 12.13 2.59 -7.65
CA ILE A 2 11.48 1.35 -7.18
C ILE A 2 10.82 1.66 -5.83
N ILE A 3 9.50 1.52 -5.76
CA ILE A 3 8.74 1.86 -4.55
C ILE A 3 7.92 0.68 -4.04
N ASP A 4 7.74 0.59 -2.72
CA ASP A 4 6.73 -0.28 -2.09
C ASP A 4 5.61 0.60 -1.50
N PRO A 5 4.50 0.78 -2.21
CA PRO A 5 3.48 1.78 -1.87
C PRO A 5 2.47 1.31 -0.81
N HIS A 6 2.65 0.13 -0.21
CA HIS A 6 1.72 -0.41 0.78
C HIS A 6 2.44 -1.30 1.81
N ILE A 7 2.78 -0.73 2.95
CA ILE A 7 3.43 -1.40 4.09
C ILE A 7 2.69 -1.02 5.37
N HIS A 8 2.58 -1.94 6.33
CA HIS A 8 2.00 -1.69 7.64
C HIS A 8 3.06 -1.63 8.73
N SER A 9 2.93 -0.67 9.63
CA SER A 9 3.75 -0.53 10.82
C SER A 9 3.01 -1.03 12.08
N ARG A 10 3.69 -1.03 13.21
CA ARG A 10 3.08 -1.38 14.51
C ARG A 10 1.89 -0.50 14.90
N TYR A 11 1.68 0.63 14.24
CA TYR A 11 0.53 1.51 14.48
C TYR A 11 -0.73 1.04 13.79
N SER A 12 -0.63 0.10 12.87
CA SER A 12 -1.77 -0.56 12.22
C SER A 12 -2.52 -1.53 13.15
N GLY A 13 -1.88 -1.94 14.28
CA GLY A 13 -2.46 -2.90 15.23
C GLY A 13 -2.31 -4.37 14.83
N ASP A 14 -2.11 -4.66 13.56
CA ASP A 14 -1.93 -6.01 13.01
C ASP A 14 -0.53 -6.26 12.42
N ALA A 15 0.35 -5.26 12.43
CA ALA A 15 1.76 -5.36 12.06
C ALA A 15 2.68 -5.16 13.28
N THR A 16 3.97 -5.48 13.15
CA THR A 16 4.89 -5.52 14.30
C THR A 16 6.10 -4.61 14.19
N ALA A 17 6.44 -4.18 12.97
CA ALA A 17 7.65 -3.41 12.70
C ALA A 17 7.49 -1.94 13.11
N SER A 18 8.55 -1.33 13.64
CA SER A 18 8.58 0.11 13.85
C SER A 18 8.82 0.83 12.51
N PRO A 19 8.40 2.12 12.36
CA PRO A 19 8.72 2.91 11.18
C PRO A 19 10.21 2.92 10.85
N GLY A 20 11.09 3.11 11.82
CA GLY A 20 12.54 3.09 11.63
C GLY A 20 13.11 1.74 11.18
N ASP A 21 12.55 0.62 11.67
CA ASP A 21 12.93 -0.70 11.18
C ASP A 21 12.48 -0.92 9.73
N ILE A 22 11.30 -0.41 9.36
CA ILE A 22 10.78 -0.45 7.98
C ILE A 22 11.71 0.34 7.06
N ILE A 23 12.05 1.58 7.40
CA ILE A 23 12.98 2.44 6.64
C ILE A 23 14.33 1.73 6.44
N ARG A 24 14.93 1.24 7.51
CA ARG A 24 16.23 0.56 7.46
C ARG A 24 16.17 -0.65 6.52
N LYS A 25 15.12 -1.49 6.66
CA LYS A 25 14.94 -2.67 5.82
C LYS A 25 14.71 -2.31 4.36
N SER A 26 13.93 -1.29 4.08
CA SER A 26 13.63 -0.84 2.72
C SER A 26 14.88 -0.33 1.99
N ARG A 27 15.72 0.45 2.68
CA ARG A 27 17.00 0.90 2.15
C ARG A 27 17.99 -0.25 1.93
N GLU A 28 18.05 -1.20 2.87
CA GLU A 28 18.91 -2.39 2.77
C GLU A 28 18.63 -3.19 1.48
N ILE A 29 17.36 -3.27 1.07
CA ILE A 29 16.96 -4.02 -0.13
C ILE A 29 16.89 -3.17 -1.40
N GLY A 30 17.30 -1.90 -1.34
CA GLY A 30 17.43 -1.01 -2.49
C GLY A 30 16.11 -0.39 -2.97
N LEU A 31 15.14 -0.17 -2.09
CA LEU A 31 13.97 0.64 -2.43
C LEU A 31 14.32 2.13 -2.35
N ASP A 32 13.81 2.90 -3.32
CA ASP A 32 13.96 4.36 -3.37
C ASP A 32 12.90 5.07 -2.54
N ALA A 33 11.69 4.51 -2.46
CA ALA A 33 10.62 5.05 -1.63
C ALA A 33 9.68 3.97 -1.08
N ILE A 34 8.99 4.32 0.01
CA ILE A 34 7.96 3.49 0.63
C ILE A 34 6.74 4.32 1.01
N ALA A 35 5.58 3.66 1.13
CA ALA A 35 4.43 4.22 1.82
C ALA A 35 4.02 3.34 2.99
N ILE A 36 3.97 3.92 4.20
CA ILE A 36 3.38 3.25 5.36
C ILE A 36 1.90 3.60 5.38
N ALA A 37 1.08 2.59 5.09
CA ALA A 37 -0.37 2.72 4.96
C ALA A 37 -1.10 1.99 6.12
N ASP A 38 -0.85 2.45 7.34
CA ASP A 38 -1.49 1.87 8.54
C ASP A 38 -3.02 2.02 8.50
N HIS A 39 -3.75 1.04 9.04
CA HIS A 39 -5.21 1.07 9.09
C HIS A 39 -5.74 2.28 9.87
N ASN A 40 -6.47 3.14 9.18
CA ASN A 40 -7.21 4.29 9.72
C ASN A 40 -6.36 5.28 10.54
N THR A 41 -5.06 5.36 10.29
CA THR A 41 -4.17 6.33 10.93
C THR A 41 -2.95 6.68 10.08
N LEU A 42 -2.52 7.94 10.15
CA LEU A 42 -1.28 8.44 9.55
C LEU A 42 -0.08 8.34 10.49
N LYS A 43 -0.27 7.87 11.73
CA LYS A 43 0.76 7.97 12.77
C LYS A 43 2.08 7.32 12.37
N GLY A 44 2.06 6.11 11.84
CA GLY A 44 3.26 5.41 11.38
C GLY A 44 3.92 6.13 10.21
N SER A 45 3.13 6.59 9.26
CA SER A 45 3.57 7.33 8.09
C SER A 45 4.27 8.65 8.47
N ILE A 46 3.63 9.47 9.31
CA ILE A 46 4.19 10.76 9.76
C ILE A 46 5.50 10.56 10.54
N LEU A 47 5.58 9.53 11.38
CA LEU A 47 6.81 9.21 12.10
C LEU A 47 7.93 8.80 11.15
N ALA A 48 7.61 7.92 10.16
CA ALA A 48 8.57 7.51 9.14
C ALA A 48 9.07 8.70 8.30
N MET A 49 8.19 9.62 7.91
CA MET A 49 8.59 10.83 7.19
C MET A 49 9.59 11.68 7.99
N LYS A 50 9.37 11.82 9.30
CA LYS A 50 10.29 12.56 10.19
C LYS A 50 11.65 11.87 10.31
N GLU A 51 11.64 10.52 10.45
CA GLU A 51 12.87 9.73 10.55
C GLU A 51 13.65 9.69 9.23
N ALA A 52 12.96 9.77 8.09
CA ALA A 52 13.57 9.74 6.76
C ALA A 52 13.98 11.13 6.23
N LYS A 53 13.66 12.23 6.94
CA LYS A 53 13.81 13.61 6.43
C LYS A 53 15.22 13.95 5.94
N ASP A 54 16.22 13.45 6.62
CA ASP A 54 17.64 13.77 6.35
C ASP A 54 18.38 12.59 5.67
N LEU A 55 17.61 11.63 5.12
CA LEU A 55 18.17 10.50 4.39
C LEU A 55 18.30 10.85 2.91
N ASP A 56 19.50 10.76 2.37
CA ASP A 56 19.74 10.90 0.95
C ASP A 56 19.16 9.71 0.18
N GLU A 57 18.64 9.98 -1.01
CA GLU A 57 18.15 8.98 -1.98
C GLU A 57 17.11 7.99 -1.40
N PHE A 58 16.31 8.43 -0.44
CA PHE A 58 15.21 7.65 0.11
C PHE A 58 14.05 8.54 0.56
N MET A 59 12.83 8.14 0.22
CA MET A 59 11.64 8.92 0.53
C MET A 59 10.54 8.08 1.18
N VAL A 60 9.80 8.69 2.11
CA VAL A 60 8.55 8.15 2.64
C VAL A 60 7.39 8.96 2.09
N ILE A 61 6.50 8.29 1.36
CA ILE A 61 5.26 8.85 0.82
C ILE A 61 4.20 8.77 1.91
N PRO A 62 3.55 9.87 2.29
CA PRO A 62 2.50 9.81 3.31
C PRO A 62 1.30 9.01 2.82
N ALA A 63 0.82 8.09 3.65
CA ALA A 63 -0.29 7.21 3.29
C ALA A 63 -1.04 6.66 4.49
N MET A 64 -2.26 6.24 4.29
CA MET A 64 -3.04 5.40 5.21
C MET A 64 -3.98 4.47 4.44
N GLU A 65 -4.30 3.32 5.02
CA GLU A 65 -5.34 2.43 4.50
C GLU A 65 -6.66 2.71 5.22
N VAL A 66 -7.62 3.30 4.49
CA VAL A 66 -8.93 3.67 5.03
C VAL A 66 -9.90 2.50 4.94
N THR A 67 -10.50 2.14 6.07
CA THR A 67 -11.60 1.17 6.11
C THR A 67 -12.91 1.88 5.77
N THR A 68 -13.41 1.70 4.55
CA THR A 68 -14.73 2.18 4.13
C THR A 68 -15.84 1.22 4.57
N ASN A 69 -17.09 1.56 4.34
CA ASN A 69 -18.22 0.65 4.61
C ASN A 69 -18.35 -0.52 3.61
N LYS A 70 -17.46 -0.61 2.59
CA LYS A 70 -17.47 -1.65 1.55
C LYS A 70 -16.13 -2.37 1.37
N GLY A 71 -15.06 -1.86 1.97
CA GLY A 71 -13.73 -2.40 1.84
C GLY A 71 -12.66 -1.33 1.98
N HIS A 72 -11.40 -1.71 1.79
CA HIS A 72 -10.27 -0.82 2.00
C HIS A 72 -9.94 0.03 0.77
N ILE A 73 -9.45 1.25 1.02
CA ILE A 73 -8.85 2.15 0.04
C ILE A 73 -7.56 2.70 0.63
N VAL A 74 -6.44 2.58 -0.08
CA VAL A 74 -5.20 3.25 0.30
C VAL A 74 -5.24 4.68 -0.21
N ALA A 75 -5.13 5.62 0.72
CA ALA A 75 -4.96 7.03 0.46
C ALA A 75 -3.46 7.34 0.40
N LEU A 76 -2.92 7.58 -0.78
CA LEU A 76 -1.51 7.86 -0.99
C LEU A 76 -1.29 9.36 -1.22
N GLY A 77 -0.31 9.95 -0.55
CA GLY A 77 0.05 11.37 -0.71
C GLY A 77 -0.71 12.32 0.21
N ILE A 78 -1.43 11.83 1.22
CA ILE A 78 -2.20 12.67 2.14
C ILE A 78 -1.50 12.83 3.49
N THR A 79 -1.66 14.01 4.10
CA THR A 79 -1.14 14.33 5.45
C THR A 79 -2.24 14.62 6.47
N GLN A 80 -3.50 14.45 6.08
CA GLN A 80 -4.67 14.59 6.95
C GLN A 80 -5.39 13.25 7.03
N GLU A 81 -5.78 12.85 8.25
CA GLU A 81 -6.51 11.59 8.46
C GLU A 81 -7.93 11.65 7.90
N ILE A 82 -8.37 10.51 7.39
CA ILE A 82 -9.74 10.29 6.91
C ILE A 82 -10.44 9.34 7.86
N GLU A 83 -11.64 9.70 8.30
CA GLU A 83 -12.44 8.85 9.19
C GLU A 83 -12.87 7.56 8.50
N LYS A 84 -12.85 6.46 9.26
CA LYS A 84 -13.33 5.16 8.78
C LYS A 84 -14.86 5.12 8.63
N GLY A 85 -15.34 4.23 7.77
CA GLY A 85 -16.77 3.92 7.65
C GLY A 85 -17.53 4.78 6.63
N LEU A 86 -16.87 5.71 5.96
CA LEU A 86 -17.44 6.44 4.81
C LEU A 86 -17.78 5.47 3.66
N SER A 87 -18.59 5.92 2.71
CA SER A 87 -18.69 5.22 1.42
C SER A 87 -17.36 5.25 0.68
N PRO A 88 -17.09 4.28 -0.22
CA PRO A 88 -15.91 4.34 -1.07
C PRO A 88 -15.82 5.64 -1.88
N GLU A 89 -16.94 6.12 -2.40
CA GLU A 89 -17.06 7.35 -3.20
C GLU A 89 -16.66 8.57 -2.37
N ASP A 90 -17.26 8.76 -1.18
CA ASP A 90 -16.93 9.87 -0.27
C ASP A 90 -15.45 9.80 0.17
N THR A 91 -14.93 8.59 0.37
CA THR A 91 -13.51 8.38 0.72
C THR A 91 -12.60 8.83 -0.41
N ILE A 92 -12.90 8.47 -1.66
CA ILE A 92 -12.13 8.87 -2.85
C ILE A 92 -12.14 10.39 -3.01
N ASP A 93 -13.32 11.01 -2.91
CA ASP A 93 -13.46 12.48 -3.02
C ASP A 93 -12.66 13.20 -1.94
N LYS A 94 -12.68 12.67 -0.72
CA LYS A 94 -11.92 13.23 0.40
C LYS A 94 -10.41 13.07 0.21
N ILE A 95 -9.93 11.91 -0.27
CA ILE A 95 -8.52 11.70 -0.63
C ILE A 95 -8.06 12.74 -1.63
N ARG A 96 -8.83 12.94 -2.71
CA ARG A 96 -8.52 13.91 -3.75
C ARG A 96 -8.55 15.34 -3.25
N SER A 97 -9.48 15.69 -2.35
CA SER A 97 -9.55 17.02 -1.72
C SER A 97 -8.31 17.34 -0.88
N TYR A 98 -7.60 16.32 -0.38
CA TYR A 98 -6.34 16.45 0.35
C TYR A 98 -5.10 16.36 -0.57
N GLY A 99 -5.29 16.31 -1.89
CA GLY A 99 -4.23 16.27 -2.88
C GLY A 99 -3.60 14.89 -3.10
N GLY A 100 -4.18 13.84 -2.52
CA GLY A 100 -3.73 12.45 -2.69
C GLY A 100 -4.44 11.73 -3.82
N ILE A 101 -4.07 10.46 -3.99
CA ILE A 101 -4.71 9.51 -4.92
C ILE A 101 -5.29 8.31 -4.19
N ALA A 102 -6.42 7.82 -4.69
CA ALA A 102 -7.13 6.67 -4.17
C ALA A 102 -6.71 5.38 -4.89
N ILE A 103 -6.16 4.43 -4.16
CA ILE A 103 -5.70 3.15 -4.68
C ILE A 103 -6.61 2.04 -4.14
N ALA A 104 -7.08 1.14 -5.00
CA ALA A 104 -7.78 -0.07 -4.55
C ALA A 104 -6.78 -1.17 -4.17
N PRO A 105 -6.53 -1.40 -2.86
CA PRO A 105 -5.63 -2.45 -2.42
C PRO A 105 -6.31 -3.81 -2.52
N HIS A 106 -5.54 -4.88 -2.82
CA HIS A 106 -6.04 -6.27 -2.85
C HIS A 106 -7.53 -6.41 -3.24
N PRO A 107 -8.00 -5.81 -4.37
CA PRO A 107 -9.41 -5.48 -4.61
C PRO A 107 -10.37 -6.67 -4.64
N PHE A 108 -9.87 -7.89 -4.91
CA PHE A 108 -10.71 -9.08 -5.00
C PHE A 108 -10.50 -10.10 -3.87
N VAL A 109 -10.01 -9.66 -2.71
CA VAL A 109 -9.77 -10.52 -1.54
C VAL A 109 -10.73 -10.17 -0.40
N ARG A 110 -11.88 -10.85 -0.38
CA ARG A 110 -12.96 -10.58 0.58
C ARG A 110 -12.51 -10.74 2.06
N TYR A 111 -11.71 -11.75 2.38
CA TYR A 111 -11.21 -11.99 3.74
C TYR A 111 -10.16 -10.96 4.22
N ARG A 112 -9.78 -10.04 3.35
CA ARG A 112 -8.91 -8.90 3.64
C ARG A 112 -9.61 -7.57 3.34
N GLU A 113 -10.93 -7.57 3.40
CA GLU A 113 -11.76 -6.38 3.20
C GLU A 113 -11.49 -5.66 1.86
N GLY A 114 -11.17 -6.44 0.80
CA GLY A 114 -11.09 -5.88 -0.55
C GLY A 114 -12.48 -5.45 -1.04
N LEU A 115 -12.54 -4.40 -1.86
CA LEU A 115 -13.77 -3.81 -2.41
C LEU A 115 -14.62 -4.78 -3.25
N CYS A 116 -14.04 -5.89 -3.73
CA CYS A 116 -14.70 -6.95 -4.47
C CYS A 116 -15.47 -6.45 -5.71
N GLY A 117 -16.80 -6.57 -5.70
CA GLY A 117 -17.65 -6.17 -6.82
C GLY A 117 -17.70 -4.66 -7.01
N TYR A 118 -17.60 -3.89 -5.93
CA TYR A 118 -17.69 -2.43 -5.93
C TYR A 118 -16.57 -1.76 -6.73
N VAL A 119 -15.34 -2.30 -6.69
CA VAL A 119 -14.19 -1.72 -7.41
C VAL A 119 -14.42 -1.53 -8.91
N LYS A 120 -15.38 -2.25 -9.50
CA LYS A 120 -15.65 -2.18 -10.94
C LYS A 120 -16.24 -0.85 -11.39
N ASP A 121 -16.97 -0.20 -10.50
CA ASP A 121 -17.75 1.00 -10.81
C ASP A 121 -17.16 2.26 -10.15
N LEU A 122 -16.20 2.10 -9.22
CA LEU A 122 -15.54 3.21 -8.54
C LEU A 122 -14.55 3.94 -9.46
N ASP A 123 -14.48 5.24 -9.31
CA ASP A 123 -13.51 6.10 -9.98
C ASP A 123 -12.20 6.17 -9.17
N ILE A 124 -11.49 5.04 -9.11
CA ILE A 124 -10.18 4.94 -8.43
C ILE A 124 -9.04 5.37 -9.34
N ASP A 125 -7.98 5.92 -8.75
CA ASP A 125 -6.83 6.47 -9.46
C ASP A 125 -5.80 5.40 -9.84
N ALA A 126 -5.67 4.34 -9.04
CA ALA A 126 -4.83 3.18 -9.32
C ALA A 126 -5.36 1.90 -8.64
N ILE A 127 -4.84 0.75 -9.05
CA ILE A 127 -5.27 -0.56 -8.52
C ILE A 127 -4.07 -1.48 -8.29
N GLU A 128 -4.05 -2.16 -7.16
CA GLU A 128 -3.07 -3.23 -6.93
C GLU A 128 -3.36 -4.44 -7.81
N THR A 129 -2.56 -4.61 -8.84
CA THR A 129 -2.62 -5.78 -9.72
C THR A 129 -1.65 -6.87 -9.29
N LEU A 130 -0.68 -6.54 -8.45
CA LEU A 130 0.26 -7.47 -7.83
C LEU A 130 0.41 -7.16 -6.34
N ASN A 131 -0.26 -7.94 -5.48
CA ASN A 131 -0.10 -7.88 -4.03
C ASN A 131 0.56 -9.17 -3.55
N SER A 132 1.61 -9.06 -2.72
CA SER A 132 2.42 -10.21 -2.31
C SER A 132 1.73 -11.16 -1.34
N ARG A 133 0.71 -10.71 -0.61
CA ARG A 133 0.01 -11.50 0.42
C ARG A 133 -1.09 -12.40 -0.12
N TYR A 134 -1.29 -12.47 -1.42
CA TYR A 134 -2.24 -13.41 -1.99
C TYR A 134 -1.77 -14.88 -1.89
N ILE A 135 -2.61 -15.71 -1.30
CA ILE A 135 -2.35 -17.16 -1.25
C ILE A 135 -2.50 -17.76 -2.66
N PHE A 136 -3.49 -17.34 -3.42
CA PHE A 136 -3.74 -17.79 -4.80
C PHE A 136 -3.65 -16.63 -5.79
N GLY A 137 -2.98 -16.81 -6.92
CA GLY A 137 -2.77 -15.77 -7.94
C GLY A 137 -4.03 -15.29 -8.67
N TYR A 138 -5.18 -15.94 -8.44
CA TYR A 138 -6.45 -15.62 -9.11
C TYR A 138 -6.93 -14.19 -8.86
N SER A 139 -6.75 -13.67 -7.64
CA SER A 139 -7.17 -12.30 -7.30
C SER A 139 -6.33 -11.25 -8.02
N ASN A 140 -5.00 -11.45 -8.10
CA ASN A 140 -4.10 -10.60 -8.89
C ASN A 140 -4.49 -10.62 -10.37
N TRP A 141 -4.75 -11.81 -10.93
CA TRP A 141 -5.21 -11.93 -12.31
C TRP A 141 -6.51 -11.16 -12.56
N ARG A 142 -7.50 -11.21 -11.65
CA ARG A 142 -8.75 -10.44 -11.75
C ARG A 142 -8.49 -8.94 -11.71
N ALA A 143 -7.62 -8.48 -10.82
CA ALA A 143 -7.23 -7.08 -10.70
C ALA A 143 -6.58 -6.59 -11.99
N LYS A 144 -5.62 -7.34 -12.53
CA LYS A 144 -4.96 -7.06 -13.82
C LYS A 144 -5.95 -6.94 -14.96
N ARG A 145 -6.90 -7.89 -15.06
CA ARG A 145 -7.94 -7.87 -16.09
C ARG A 145 -8.84 -6.64 -15.99
N LEU A 146 -9.20 -6.21 -14.76
CA LEU A 146 -9.99 -5.00 -14.54
C LEU A 146 -9.20 -3.76 -14.92
N ALA A 147 -7.94 -3.65 -14.47
CA ALA A 147 -7.03 -2.55 -14.80
C ALA A 147 -6.93 -2.36 -16.31
N THR A 148 -6.63 -3.43 -17.06
CA THR A 148 -6.54 -3.41 -18.52
C THR A 148 -7.84 -2.98 -19.18
N LYS A 149 -8.99 -3.53 -18.73
CA LYS A 149 -10.31 -3.22 -19.30
C LYS A 149 -10.69 -1.75 -19.11
N ARG A 150 -10.41 -1.18 -17.93
CA ARG A 150 -10.79 0.19 -17.57
C ARG A 150 -9.65 1.20 -17.78
N LYS A 151 -8.48 0.76 -18.19
CA LYS A 151 -7.26 1.59 -18.32
C LYS A 151 -6.88 2.28 -17.01
N ILE A 152 -7.04 1.58 -15.89
CA ILE A 152 -6.66 2.06 -14.57
C ILE A 152 -5.16 1.81 -14.38
N PRO A 153 -4.37 2.80 -13.91
CA PRO A 153 -2.97 2.62 -13.54
C PRO A 153 -2.75 1.44 -12.60
N GLU A 154 -1.71 0.64 -12.88
CA GLU A 154 -1.39 -0.55 -12.11
C GLU A 154 -0.30 -0.29 -11.11
N ILE A 155 -0.42 -0.83 -9.91
CA ILE A 155 0.65 -0.86 -8.92
C ILE A 155 0.87 -2.27 -8.37
N GLY A 156 2.11 -2.52 -7.94
CA GLY A 156 2.52 -3.67 -7.14
C GLY A 156 2.90 -3.22 -5.74
N ALA A 157 2.48 -3.97 -4.73
CA ALA A 157 2.76 -3.66 -3.36
C ALA A 157 2.97 -4.93 -2.52
N SER A 158 3.82 -4.84 -1.50
CA SER A 158 4.06 -5.98 -0.61
C SER A 158 2.91 -6.23 0.35
N ASP A 159 2.24 -5.17 0.79
CA ASP A 159 1.26 -5.22 1.87
C ASP A 159 1.86 -5.89 3.12
N ALA A 160 3.12 -5.51 3.39
CA ALA A 160 3.95 -6.15 4.39
C ALA A 160 3.50 -5.82 5.81
N HIS A 161 3.33 -6.83 6.65
CA HIS A 161 3.01 -6.70 8.08
C HIS A 161 4.19 -7.14 8.98
N PHE A 162 5.33 -7.46 8.37
CA PHE A 162 6.58 -7.79 9.03
C PHE A 162 7.76 -7.52 8.07
N LEU A 163 8.93 -7.27 8.62
CA LEU A 163 10.11 -6.82 7.87
C LEU A 163 10.48 -7.74 6.68
N GLY A 164 10.37 -9.05 6.84
CA GLY A 164 10.75 -10.01 5.81
C GLY A 164 9.81 -10.07 4.60
N ALA A 165 8.68 -9.35 4.61
CA ALA A 165 7.76 -9.27 3.48
C ALA A 165 7.93 -7.97 2.68
N ILE A 166 8.63 -6.96 3.22
CA ILE A 166 8.86 -5.68 2.55
C ILE A 166 9.57 -5.90 1.22
N GLY A 167 9.11 -5.23 0.17
CA GLY A 167 9.68 -5.33 -1.17
C GLY A 167 9.36 -6.63 -1.91
N SER A 168 8.53 -7.53 -1.35
CA SER A 168 8.15 -8.77 -2.04
C SER A 168 7.41 -8.50 -3.36
N CYS A 169 6.63 -7.43 -3.43
CA CYS A 169 6.09 -6.87 -4.66
C CYS A 169 6.28 -5.35 -4.62
N VAL A 170 6.60 -4.75 -5.75
CA VAL A 170 6.97 -3.35 -5.88
C VAL A 170 6.46 -2.76 -7.18
N THR A 171 6.48 -1.44 -7.24
CA THR A 171 6.20 -0.66 -8.44
C THR A 171 7.47 0.09 -8.86
N GLU A 172 7.85 -0.04 -10.13
CA GLU A 172 8.88 0.78 -10.75
C GLU A 172 8.21 1.85 -11.61
N LEU A 173 8.69 3.06 -11.52
CA LEU A 173 8.21 4.21 -12.28
C LEU A 173 9.30 5.26 -12.50
N GLU A 174 9.10 6.12 -13.50
CA GLU A 174 9.94 7.32 -13.69
C GLU A 174 9.37 8.46 -12.84
N ALA A 175 10.15 8.90 -11.85
CA ALA A 175 9.79 10.03 -10.99
C ALA A 175 11.06 10.66 -10.38
N GLU A 176 10.98 11.94 -10.04
CA GLU A 176 11.93 12.62 -9.19
C GLU A 176 11.63 12.31 -7.71
N PHE A 177 12.59 12.62 -6.82
CA PHE A 177 12.42 12.42 -5.36
C PHE A 177 11.46 13.45 -4.75
N SER A 178 10.19 13.39 -5.17
CA SER A 178 9.09 14.17 -4.59
C SER A 178 7.78 13.38 -4.62
N VAL A 179 6.98 13.55 -3.59
CA VAL A 179 5.65 12.90 -3.49
C VAL A 179 4.78 13.22 -4.70
N GLU A 180 4.81 14.49 -5.12
CA GLU A 180 4.05 14.95 -6.30
C GLU A 180 4.49 14.25 -7.58
N SER A 181 5.80 14.07 -7.80
CA SER A 181 6.34 13.39 -8.98
C SER A 181 5.96 11.91 -9.00
N VAL A 182 6.00 11.23 -7.84
CA VAL A 182 5.55 9.83 -7.73
C VAL A 182 4.06 9.71 -8.05
N ILE A 183 3.22 10.58 -7.49
CA ILE A 183 1.77 10.60 -7.79
C ILE A 183 1.53 10.78 -9.29
N LYS A 184 2.19 11.75 -9.92
CA LYS A 184 2.11 11.98 -11.37
C LYS A 184 2.58 10.75 -12.17
N GLY A 185 3.68 10.12 -11.73
CA GLY A 185 4.21 8.89 -12.32
C GLY A 185 3.18 7.76 -12.29
N ILE A 186 2.53 7.52 -11.15
CA ILE A 186 1.47 6.51 -11.02
C ILE A 186 0.29 6.85 -11.94
N LEU A 187 -0.22 8.08 -11.89
CA LEU A 187 -1.37 8.53 -12.70
C LEU A 187 -1.11 8.46 -14.20
N SER A 188 0.15 8.57 -14.63
CA SER A 188 0.52 8.42 -16.04
C SER A 188 0.27 7.01 -16.60
N GLY A 189 0.11 6.02 -15.71
CA GLY A 189 -0.02 4.61 -16.06
C GLY A 189 1.26 3.97 -16.61
N LYS A 190 2.39 4.69 -16.59
CA LYS A 190 3.70 4.18 -17.01
C LYS A 190 4.43 3.54 -15.83
N THR A 191 3.79 2.55 -15.23
CA THR A 191 4.32 1.78 -14.11
C THR A 191 4.67 0.37 -14.55
N ASN A 192 5.75 -0.18 -14.02
CA ASN A 192 6.13 -1.59 -14.15
C ASN A 192 5.96 -2.26 -12.79
N VAL A 193 5.19 -3.35 -12.74
CA VAL A 193 4.86 -4.07 -11.51
C VAL A 193 5.58 -5.42 -11.49
N PHE A 194 6.38 -5.68 -10.47
CA PHE A 194 7.10 -6.93 -10.36
C PHE A 194 7.27 -7.40 -8.91
N GLY A 195 7.65 -8.65 -8.75
CA GLY A 195 7.88 -9.26 -7.46
C GLY A 195 7.28 -10.66 -7.35
N ASN A 196 7.30 -11.18 -6.14
CA ASN A 196 6.85 -12.53 -5.83
C ASN A 196 5.89 -12.51 -4.64
N ARG A 197 5.06 -13.52 -4.55
CA ARG A 197 4.22 -13.73 -3.37
C ARG A 197 5.08 -13.99 -2.14
N THR A 198 4.72 -13.40 -1.02
CA THR A 198 5.37 -13.70 0.26
C THR A 198 5.22 -15.20 0.56
N PRO A 199 6.32 -15.93 0.80
CA PRO A 199 6.27 -17.35 1.08
C PRO A 199 5.32 -17.67 2.25
N LEU A 200 4.42 -18.64 2.06
CA LEU A 200 3.42 -19.02 3.06
C LEU A 200 4.05 -19.38 4.42
N GLN A 201 5.23 -19.97 4.40
CA GLN A 201 6.00 -20.31 5.61
C GLN A 201 6.34 -19.06 6.46
N LEU A 202 6.66 -17.93 5.80
CA LEU A 202 6.93 -16.67 6.50
C LEU A 202 5.65 -16.09 7.10
N ILE A 203 4.54 -16.14 6.37
CA ILE A 203 3.23 -15.70 6.86
C ILE A 203 2.82 -16.53 8.09
N LEU A 204 2.95 -17.85 8.04
CA LEU A 204 2.63 -18.74 9.15
C LEU A 204 3.52 -18.50 10.38
N LYS A 205 4.84 -18.31 10.17
CA LYS A 205 5.76 -17.96 11.27
C LYS A 205 5.32 -16.68 11.98
N GLU A 206 4.90 -15.67 11.23
CA GLU A 206 4.48 -14.40 11.82
C GLU A 206 3.15 -14.53 12.59
N VAL A 207 2.19 -15.27 12.05
CA VAL A 207 0.93 -15.57 12.76
C VAL A 207 1.18 -16.29 14.08
N ILE A 208 2.08 -17.26 14.11
CA ILE A 208 2.46 -18.00 15.33
C ILE A 208 3.12 -17.05 16.34
N LYS A 209 4.09 -16.23 15.91
CA LYS A 209 4.75 -15.25 16.78
C LYS A 209 3.77 -14.26 17.42
N LYS A 210 2.79 -13.78 16.66
CA LYS A 210 1.73 -12.88 17.17
C LYS A 210 0.87 -13.55 18.23
N LYS A 211 0.51 -14.83 18.06
CA LYS A 211 -0.25 -15.58 19.05
C LYS A 211 0.52 -15.74 20.36
N ILE A 212 1.81 -16.10 20.29
CA ILE A 212 2.66 -16.30 21.48
C ILE A 212 2.86 -14.99 22.26
N LYS A 213 2.96 -13.83 21.59
CA LYS A 213 3.12 -12.52 22.26
C LYS A 213 1.84 -11.99 22.90
N ARG A 214 0.68 -12.53 22.57
CA ARG A 214 -0.65 -12.14 23.12
C ARG A 214 -1.10 -13.06 24.27
N SER A 215 -0.40 -14.17 24.50
CA SER A 215 -0.54 -15.07 25.66
C SER A 215 0.40 -14.69 26.76
#